data_5cc8c45739046a93205929a9737504f2
#
_entry.id   5cc8c45739046a93205929a9737504f2
#
_cell.length_a   1.000
_cell.length_b   1.000
_cell.length_c   1.000
_cell.angle_alpha   90.00
_cell.angle_beta   90.00
_cell.angle_gamma   90.00
#
_symmetry.space_group_name_H-M   'P 1'
#
loop_
_entity.id
_entity.type
_entity.pdbx_description
1 polymer ?
#
loop_
_entity_poly.entity_id
_entity_poly.type
_entity_poly.pdbx_seq_one_letter_code
_entity_poly.pdbx_strand_id
1 'polypeptide(L)'
;MSVLDELVAGALEDQRTRELTVSLEDVKKATLAAPAPIDATRWLKRADGIPVIAEIKRASPSKGHLSDIPDPAALAREYERGGASAISVLTEGRRFLGGLDDFDKVRAAVHIPVLRKDFIVTDYQIFEARAHGADLVLLIVAALDDAQLKHLLDLAHELGMTVLVETHTREEIERARKAGAKVIGINARNLKNLKVDVNKYNELAADLPDDVIKVAESGVFGAVEVEDYARAGADAVLVGEGVATADNHELAVERLVKAGAQVKASETTPLSEHQGPYWGQFGGRYVPEALITALDELERVYTQAKADPEFHKEFMTLQQRYVGRPSPLTEAPRFSALVKEKTGLDARIFLKREDLNHTGAHKINNALGQALLVKRMGKTRVIAET
;
A
#
# COMPACT_ATOMS: atom_id res chain seq x y z
N MET A 1 7.66 24.25 -22.78
CA MET A 1 8.49 23.48 -21.82
C MET A 1 7.55 22.83 -20.86
N SER A 2 7.62 21.52 -20.67
CA SER A 2 6.79 20.82 -19.68
C SER A 2 7.35 21.02 -18.27
N VAL A 3 6.57 20.71 -17.22
CA VAL A 3 7.07 20.74 -15.83
C VAL A 3 8.27 19.80 -15.66
N LEU A 4 8.27 18.66 -16.33
CA LEU A 4 9.41 17.72 -16.32
C LEU A 4 10.67 18.35 -16.94
N ASP A 5 10.54 19.05 -18.09
CA ASP A 5 11.69 19.72 -18.73
C ASP A 5 12.33 20.76 -17.80
N GLU A 6 11.51 21.52 -17.06
CA GLU A 6 12.00 22.51 -16.09
C GLU A 6 12.75 21.84 -14.92
N LEU A 7 12.21 20.71 -14.40
CA LEU A 7 12.83 19.96 -13.31
C LEU A 7 14.17 19.34 -13.75
N VAL A 8 14.22 18.74 -14.93
CA VAL A 8 15.45 18.19 -15.50
C VAL A 8 16.49 19.29 -15.73
N ALA A 9 16.09 20.44 -16.28
CA ALA A 9 17.00 21.57 -16.49
C ALA A 9 17.57 22.08 -15.16
N GLY A 10 16.72 22.20 -14.12
CA GLY A 10 17.13 22.58 -12.77
C GLY A 10 18.12 21.57 -12.16
N ALA A 11 17.83 20.28 -12.25
CA ALA A 11 18.71 19.22 -11.73
C ALA A 11 20.08 19.21 -12.42
N LEU A 12 20.12 19.47 -13.74
CA LEU A 12 21.37 19.61 -14.50
C LEU A 12 22.20 20.85 -14.06
N GLU A 13 21.54 21.96 -13.80
CA GLU A 13 22.23 23.19 -13.35
C GLU A 13 22.81 22.99 -11.94
N ASP A 14 22.05 22.36 -11.04
CA ASP A 14 22.50 22.04 -9.69
C ASP A 14 23.62 21.01 -9.70
N GLN A 15 23.55 19.98 -10.55
CA GLN A 15 24.63 19.02 -10.75
C GLN A 15 25.91 19.70 -11.23
N ARG A 16 25.84 20.58 -12.25
CA ARG A 16 27.00 21.32 -12.75
C ARG A 16 27.63 22.16 -11.64
N THR A 17 26.84 22.78 -10.81
CA THR A 17 27.33 23.57 -9.66
C THR A 17 28.09 22.67 -8.66
N ARG A 18 27.59 21.48 -8.36
CA ARG A 18 28.30 20.54 -7.51
C ARG A 18 29.59 20.01 -8.13
N GLU A 19 29.57 19.75 -9.45
CA GLU A 19 30.75 19.27 -10.20
C GLU A 19 31.90 20.27 -10.22
N LEU A 20 31.62 21.57 -10.12
CA LEU A 20 32.66 22.59 -9.95
C LEU A 20 33.42 22.46 -8.63
N THR A 21 32.79 21.88 -7.60
CA THR A 21 33.37 21.69 -6.28
C THR A 21 33.98 20.30 -6.10
N VAL A 22 33.29 19.29 -6.60
CA VAL A 22 33.70 17.88 -6.53
C VAL A 22 33.71 17.30 -7.94
N SER A 23 34.90 17.03 -8.46
CA SER A 23 35.02 16.55 -9.85
C SER A 23 34.45 15.14 -10.04
N LEU A 24 34.08 14.78 -11.28
CA LEU A 24 33.63 13.43 -11.60
C LEU A 24 34.62 12.34 -11.13
N GLU A 25 35.92 12.60 -11.26
CA GLU A 25 36.95 11.66 -10.83
C GLU A 25 37.00 11.50 -9.29
N ASP A 26 36.74 12.56 -8.53
CA ASP A 26 36.66 12.48 -7.09
C ASP A 26 35.39 11.76 -6.63
N VAL A 27 34.26 11.98 -7.30
CA VAL A 27 33.02 11.24 -7.04
C VAL A 27 33.19 9.75 -7.37
N LYS A 28 33.86 9.38 -8.45
CA LYS A 28 34.21 7.98 -8.78
C LYS A 28 35.07 7.34 -7.70
N LYS A 29 36.07 8.05 -7.17
CA LYS A 29 36.90 7.56 -6.05
C LYS A 29 36.06 7.34 -4.79
N ALA A 30 35.16 8.30 -4.47
CA ALA A 30 34.26 8.18 -3.33
C ALA A 30 33.32 6.98 -3.44
N THR A 31 32.87 6.67 -4.66
CA THR A 31 32.06 5.47 -4.96
C THR A 31 32.74 4.18 -4.54
N LEU A 32 34.06 4.06 -4.73
CA LEU A 32 34.85 2.89 -4.35
C LEU A 32 34.99 2.73 -2.82
N ALA A 33 34.88 3.82 -2.09
CA ALA A 33 34.95 3.83 -0.62
C ALA A 33 33.58 3.59 0.05
N ALA A 34 32.49 3.75 -0.69
CA ALA A 34 31.14 3.56 -0.16
C ALA A 34 30.86 2.08 0.14
N PRO A 35 30.12 1.74 1.21
CA PRO A 35 29.71 0.37 1.50
C PRO A 35 28.96 -0.27 0.33
N ALA A 36 29.04 -1.58 0.17
CA ALA A 36 28.27 -2.27 -0.89
C ALA A 36 26.78 -1.96 -0.80
N PRO A 37 26.08 -1.72 -1.93
CA PRO A 37 24.65 -1.45 -1.89
C PRO A 37 23.85 -2.66 -1.42
N ILE A 38 22.75 -2.41 -0.74
CA ILE A 38 21.77 -3.44 -0.36
C ILE A 38 20.98 -3.84 -1.61
N ASP A 39 20.89 -5.13 -1.91
CA ASP A 39 20.04 -5.63 -2.99
C ASP A 39 18.56 -5.38 -2.67
N ALA A 40 18.01 -4.30 -3.22
CA ALA A 40 16.63 -3.90 -2.95
C ALA A 40 15.59 -4.84 -3.59
N THR A 41 15.94 -5.67 -4.58
CA THR A 41 14.99 -6.58 -5.22
C THR A 41 14.40 -7.56 -4.21
N ARG A 42 15.18 -8.00 -3.24
CA ARG A 42 14.73 -8.88 -2.14
C ARG A 42 13.79 -8.18 -1.16
N TRP A 43 13.88 -6.88 -1.05
CA TRP A 43 13.02 -6.05 -0.19
C TRP A 43 11.74 -5.63 -0.86
N LEU A 44 11.74 -5.53 -2.20
CA LEU A 44 10.62 -5.09 -3.01
C LEU A 44 9.73 -6.23 -3.51
N LYS A 45 10.08 -7.49 -3.25
CA LYS A 45 9.27 -8.66 -3.61
C LYS A 45 9.15 -9.60 -2.41
N ARG A 46 8.04 -9.52 -1.69
CA ARG A 46 7.75 -10.34 -0.51
C ARG A 46 6.52 -11.21 -0.76
N ALA A 47 6.53 -12.42 -0.19
CA ALA A 47 5.39 -13.34 -0.28
C ALA A 47 4.25 -12.97 0.71
N ASP A 48 4.60 -12.31 1.81
CA ASP A 48 3.72 -12.08 2.97
C ASP A 48 3.07 -10.68 3.01
N GLY A 49 3.14 -9.93 1.91
CA GLY A 49 2.53 -8.60 1.85
C GLY A 49 2.98 -7.78 0.64
N ILE A 50 2.61 -6.51 0.64
CA ILE A 50 3.12 -5.53 -0.31
C ILE A 50 4.16 -4.66 0.38
N PRO A 51 5.42 -4.71 -0.06
CA PRO A 51 6.47 -3.79 0.32
C PRO A 51 6.07 -2.32 0.16
N VAL A 52 6.36 -1.52 1.17
CA VAL A 52 6.13 -0.08 1.17
C VAL A 52 7.47 0.63 1.04
N ILE A 53 7.63 1.43 0.00
CA ILE A 53 8.71 2.42 -0.14
C ILE A 53 8.18 3.72 0.46
N ALA A 54 8.61 4.07 1.66
CA ALA A 54 8.15 5.27 2.35
C ALA A 54 8.99 6.48 1.95
N GLU A 55 8.34 7.55 1.47
CA GLU A 55 9.04 8.70 0.89
C GLU A 55 9.15 9.87 1.87
N ILE A 56 10.35 10.38 2.05
CA ILE A 56 10.66 11.62 2.77
C ILE A 56 10.58 12.79 1.78
N LYS A 57 9.56 13.64 1.97
CA LYS A 57 9.23 14.72 1.04
C LYS A 57 8.65 15.93 1.77
N ARG A 58 9.33 17.10 1.68
CA ARG A 58 8.89 18.36 2.30
C ARG A 58 7.87 19.12 1.46
N ALA A 59 8.01 19.05 0.14
CA ALA A 59 7.16 19.80 -0.78
C ALA A 59 6.93 19.03 -2.08
N SER A 60 5.97 19.46 -2.87
CA SER A 60 5.77 18.97 -4.24
C SER A 60 5.27 20.08 -5.17
N PRO A 61 5.54 19.99 -6.49
CA PRO A 61 5.07 20.98 -7.47
C PRO A 61 3.54 21.13 -7.50
N SER A 62 2.78 20.10 -7.14
CA SER A 62 1.30 20.10 -7.18
C SER A 62 0.64 20.68 -5.95
N LYS A 63 1.29 20.63 -4.77
CA LYS A 63 0.68 21.02 -3.47
C LYS A 63 1.50 22.05 -2.69
N GLY A 64 2.70 22.40 -3.19
CA GLY A 64 3.62 23.25 -2.44
C GLY A 64 4.18 22.53 -1.20
N HIS A 65 4.30 23.24 -0.10
CA HIS A 65 4.76 22.70 1.19
C HIS A 65 3.80 21.63 1.74
N LEU A 66 4.32 20.49 2.17
CA LEU A 66 3.55 19.35 2.68
C LEU A 66 3.77 19.11 4.16
N SER A 67 5.03 19.09 4.60
CA SER A 67 5.39 18.77 5.98
C SER A 67 6.73 19.40 6.37
N ASP A 68 6.80 19.86 7.60
CA ASP A 68 8.06 20.23 8.23
C ASP A 68 8.79 18.97 8.69
N ILE A 69 9.96 18.72 8.12
CA ILE A 69 10.80 17.57 8.49
C ILE A 69 12.12 18.11 9.06
N PRO A 70 12.17 18.41 10.36
CA PRO A 70 13.37 18.96 10.99
C PRO A 70 14.47 17.92 11.11
N ASP A 71 14.14 16.65 11.28
CA ASP A 71 15.07 15.53 11.37
C ASP A 71 14.63 14.37 10.44
N PRO A 72 15.15 14.31 9.21
CA PRO A 72 14.83 13.25 8.27
C PRO A 72 15.32 11.87 8.72
N ALA A 73 16.37 11.81 9.55
CA ALA A 73 16.87 10.56 10.12
C ALA A 73 15.91 9.98 11.15
N ALA A 74 15.30 10.82 12.00
CA ALA A 74 14.28 10.38 12.95
C ALA A 74 13.06 9.85 12.21
N LEU A 75 12.56 10.58 11.19
CA LEU A 75 11.44 10.16 10.37
C LEU A 75 11.71 8.83 9.64
N ALA A 76 12.91 8.66 9.08
CA ALA A 76 13.31 7.41 8.43
C ALA A 76 13.28 6.21 9.40
N ARG A 77 13.74 6.40 10.64
CA ARG A 77 13.65 5.37 11.69
C ARG A 77 12.20 5.02 12.07
N GLU A 78 11.29 5.99 12.08
CA GLU A 78 9.87 5.73 12.29
C GLU A 78 9.28 4.90 11.15
N TYR A 79 9.62 5.23 9.91
CA TYR A 79 9.19 4.45 8.74
C TYR A 79 9.75 3.02 8.78
N GLU A 80 11.03 2.84 9.11
CA GLU A 80 11.65 1.52 9.25
C GLU A 80 10.96 0.68 10.35
N ARG A 81 10.67 1.26 11.52
CA ARG A 81 9.93 0.58 12.61
C ARG A 81 8.51 0.23 12.21
N GLY A 82 7.86 1.06 11.41
CA GLY A 82 6.55 0.79 10.84
C GLY A 82 6.54 -0.35 9.81
N GLY A 83 7.72 -0.86 9.42
CA GLY A 83 7.88 -1.98 8.50
C GLY A 83 8.08 -1.56 7.04
N ALA A 84 8.48 -0.32 6.76
CA ALA A 84 8.89 0.08 5.42
C ALA A 84 9.97 -0.85 4.88
N SER A 85 9.88 -1.20 3.60
CA SER A 85 10.85 -2.07 2.92
C SER A 85 11.98 -1.29 2.26
N ALA A 86 11.79 0.00 2.02
CA ALA A 86 12.80 0.95 1.58
C ALA A 86 12.39 2.37 1.96
N ILE A 87 13.35 3.27 2.03
CA ILE A 87 13.12 4.71 2.19
C ILE A 87 13.44 5.42 0.87
N SER A 88 12.52 6.24 0.39
CA SER A 88 12.75 7.16 -0.73
C SER A 88 13.08 8.54 -0.19
N VAL A 89 14.17 9.15 -0.66
CA VAL A 89 14.57 10.50 -0.23
C VAL A 89 14.62 11.42 -1.44
N LEU A 90 13.76 12.44 -1.45
CA LEU A 90 13.82 13.51 -2.45
C LEU A 90 15.11 14.31 -2.24
N THR A 91 15.94 14.41 -3.30
CA THR A 91 17.17 15.20 -3.28
C THR A 91 17.12 16.44 -4.17
N GLU A 92 16.01 16.65 -4.89
CA GLU A 92 15.78 17.86 -5.69
C GLU A 92 15.46 19.04 -4.76
N GLY A 93 16.26 20.12 -4.85
CA GLY A 93 16.22 21.24 -3.90
C GLY A 93 15.22 22.34 -4.24
N ARG A 94 14.85 22.53 -5.50
CA ARG A 94 14.11 23.71 -5.97
C ARG A 94 12.60 23.61 -5.75
N ARG A 95 12.02 22.46 -5.99
CA ARG A 95 10.57 22.22 -5.94
C ARG A 95 10.15 21.24 -4.85
N PHE A 96 11.03 20.32 -4.49
CA PHE A 96 10.77 19.33 -3.45
C PHE A 96 11.42 19.65 -2.11
N LEU A 97 12.30 20.67 -2.07
CA LEU A 97 13.03 21.16 -0.89
C LEU A 97 13.83 20.04 -0.19
N GLY A 98 14.37 19.11 -0.99
CA GLY A 98 15.25 18.03 -0.54
C GLY A 98 16.75 18.38 -0.71
N GLY A 99 17.61 17.42 -0.41
CA GLY A 99 19.06 17.58 -0.58
C GLY A 99 19.84 16.32 -0.25
N LEU A 100 21.11 16.27 -0.68
CA LEU A 100 22.02 15.17 -0.39
C LEU A 100 22.36 15.08 1.12
N ASP A 101 22.36 16.19 1.85
CA ASP A 101 22.53 16.19 3.32
C ASP A 101 21.42 15.41 4.03
N ASP A 102 20.18 15.50 3.54
CA ASP A 102 19.07 14.71 4.06
C ASP A 102 19.27 13.23 3.74
N PHE A 103 19.73 12.95 2.51
CA PHE A 103 20.02 11.60 2.07
C PHE A 103 21.08 10.93 2.96
N ASP A 104 22.19 11.61 3.23
CA ASP A 104 23.26 11.12 4.07
C ASP A 104 22.80 10.82 5.50
N LYS A 105 21.99 11.72 6.09
CA LYS A 105 21.40 11.53 7.42
C LYS A 105 20.50 10.31 7.45
N VAL A 106 19.66 10.13 6.44
CA VAL A 106 18.77 8.98 6.32
C VAL A 106 19.56 7.70 6.14
N ARG A 107 20.52 7.67 5.20
CA ARG A 107 21.34 6.48 4.94
C ARG A 107 22.08 6.00 6.19
N ALA A 108 22.61 6.93 6.98
CA ALA A 108 23.30 6.61 8.24
C ALA A 108 22.36 6.12 9.36
N ALA A 109 21.04 6.35 9.24
CA ALA A 109 20.08 6.11 10.30
C ALA A 109 19.30 4.80 10.17
N VAL A 110 19.25 4.18 8.97
CA VAL A 110 18.42 3.00 8.68
C VAL A 110 19.23 1.84 8.12
N HIS A 111 18.70 0.62 8.22
CA HIS A 111 19.36 -0.62 7.78
C HIS A 111 18.69 -1.21 6.52
N ILE A 112 17.58 -0.62 6.10
CA ILE A 112 16.85 -0.98 4.87
C ILE A 112 17.36 -0.19 3.66
N PRO A 113 17.07 -0.62 2.41
CA PRO A 113 17.50 0.10 1.22
C PRO A 113 17.03 1.55 1.17
N VAL A 114 17.88 2.44 0.64
CA VAL A 114 17.57 3.86 0.45
C VAL A 114 17.63 4.22 -1.04
N LEU A 115 16.52 4.78 -1.54
CA LEU A 115 16.35 5.28 -2.90
C LEU A 115 16.68 6.78 -2.95
N ARG A 116 17.64 7.16 -3.80
CA ARG A 116 17.79 8.55 -4.21
C ARG A 116 16.72 8.91 -5.24
N LYS A 117 15.75 9.71 -4.84
CA LYS A 117 14.65 10.19 -5.69
C LYS A 117 14.99 11.57 -6.24
N ASP A 118 15.43 11.62 -7.49
CA ASP A 118 15.91 12.82 -8.18
C ASP A 118 15.66 12.71 -9.69
N PHE A 119 15.90 13.78 -10.45
CA PHE A 119 15.85 13.81 -11.93
C PHE A 119 17.23 13.46 -12.47
N ILE A 120 17.55 12.17 -12.53
CA ILE A 120 18.87 11.65 -12.93
C ILE A 120 18.93 11.51 -14.45
N VAL A 121 19.88 12.22 -15.07
CA VAL A 121 20.08 12.26 -16.53
C VAL A 121 21.56 12.26 -16.94
N THR A 122 22.50 12.13 -15.98
CA THR A 122 23.96 12.12 -16.25
C THR A 122 24.66 11.04 -15.43
N ASP A 123 25.84 10.61 -15.94
CA ASP A 123 26.74 9.69 -15.24
C ASP A 123 27.19 10.23 -13.88
N TYR A 124 27.46 11.56 -13.82
CA TYR A 124 27.84 12.20 -12.58
C TYR A 124 26.82 11.93 -11.46
N GLN A 125 25.53 12.09 -11.75
CA GLN A 125 24.48 11.86 -10.77
C GLN A 125 24.38 10.40 -10.33
N ILE A 126 24.68 9.43 -11.20
CA ILE A 126 24.73 8.00 -10.85
C ILE A 126 25.90 7.72 -9.91
N PHE A 127 27.12 8.19 -10.25
CA PHE A 127 28.28 8.06 -9.37
C PHE A 127 28.07 8.80 -8.04
N GLU A 128 27.52 9.99 -8.07
CA GLU A 128 27.20 10.80 -6.88
C GLU A 128 26.20 10.04 -5.98
N ALA A 129 25.13 9.47 -6.53
CA ALA A 129 24.19 8.66 -5.75
C ALA A 129 24.90 7.49 -5.03
N ARG A 130 25.78 6.80 -5.76
CA ARG A 130 26.51 5.67 -5.18
C ARG A 130 27.52 6.12 -4.12
N ALA A 131 28.19 7.24 -4.33
CA ALA A 131 29.15 7.82 -3.39
C ALA A 131 28.49 8.20 -2.04
N HIS A 132 27.23 8.68 -2.10
CA HIS A 132 26.40 8.94 -0.91
C HIS A 132 25.74 7.68 -0.32
N GLY A 133 26.01 6.50 -0.87
CA GLY A 133 25.52 5.23 -0.32
C GLY A 133 24.12 4.82 -0.77
N ALA A 134 23.65 5.32 -1.93
CA ALA A 134 22.37 4.88 -2.49
C ALA A 134 22.38 3.38 -2.81
N ASP A 135 21.29 2.72 -2.47
CA ASP A 135 21.00 1.32 -2.82
C ASP A 135 20.13 1.27 -4.09
N LEU A 136 19.27 2.28 -4.26
CA LEU A 136 18.46 2.46 -5.46
C LEU A 136 18.61 3.87 -6.01
N VAL A 137 18.39 3.97 -7.33
CA VAL A 137 18.23 5.25 -8.04
C VAL A 137 16.97 5.22 -8.90
N LEU A 138 16.45 6.42 -9.20
CA LEU A 138 15.31 6.61 -10.08
C LEU A 138 15.79 6.99 -11.49
N LEU A 139 15.25 6.32 -12.52
CA LEU A 139 15.34 6.75 -13.90
C LEU A 139 13.92 6.96 -14.46
N ILE A 140 13.64 8.16 -14.98
CA ILE A 140 12.33 8.53 -15.53
C ILE A 140 12.41 8.40 -17.05
N VAL A 141 11.65 7.45 -17.62
CA VAL A 141 11.69 7.17 -19.08
C VAL A 141 11.33 8.39 -19.91
N ALA A 142 10.38 9.21 -19.46
CA ALA A 142 9.96 10.42 -20.12
C ALA A 142 11.07 11.52 -20.20
N ALA A 143 12.11 11.43 -19.36
CA ALA A 143 13.21 12.38 -19.29
C ALA A 143 14.44 11.96 -20.11
N LEU A 144 14.48 10.75 -20.65
CA LEU A 144 15.64 10.13 -21.26
C LEU A 144 15.31 9.61 -22.67
N ASP A 145 16.25 9.69 -23.59
CA ASP A 145 16.17 8.90 -24.82
C ASP A 145 16.56 7.41 -24.56
N ASP A 146 16.38 6.54 -25.56
CA ASP A 146 16.61 5.10 -25.38
C ASP A 146 18.07 4.75 -25.09
N ALA A 147 19.01 5.49 -25.71
CA ALA A 147 20.43 5.28 -25.51
C ALA A 147 20.88 5.73 -24.11
N GLN A 148 20.39 6.89 -23.66
CA GLN A 148 20.65 7.42 -22.31
C GLN A 148 20.03 6.51 -21.24
N LEU A 149 18.76 6.07 -21.42
CA LEU A 149 18.09 5.16 -20.49
C LEU A 149 18.89 3.86 -20.31
N LYS A 150 19.29 3.25 -21.43
CA LYS A 150 20.07 2.01 -21.40
C LYS A 150 21.42 2.21 -20.74
N HIS A 151 22.14 3.28 -21.11
CA HIS A 151 23.46 3.60 -20.56
C HIS A 151 23.44 3.83 -19.04
N LEU A 152 22.52 4.69 -18.55
CA LEU A 152 22.42 4.99 -17.13
C LEU A 152 21.92 3.78 -16.31
N LEU A 153 21.06 2.96 -16.88
CA LEU A 153 20.60 1.71 -16.28
C LEU A 153 21.77 0.73 -16.08
N ASP A 154 22.57 0.54 -17.14
CA ASP A 154 23.74 -0.36 -17.08
C ASP A 154 24.77 0.16 -16.08
N LEU A 155 25.09 1.48 -16.12
CA LEU A 155 26.04 2.10 -15.19
C LEU A 155 25.61 1.92 -13.73
N ALA A 156 24.32 2.12 -13.42
CA ALA A 156 23.80 1.92 -12.07
C ALA A 156 23.93 0.45 -11.63
N HIS A 157 23.64 -0.50 -12.52
CA HIS A 157 23.78 -1.94 -12.25
C HIS A 157 25.26 -2.33 -12.08
N GLU A 158 26.19 -1.78 -12.88
CA GLU A 158 27.64 -2.00 -12.72
C GLU A 158 28.14 -1.54 -11.34
N LEU A 159 27.54 -0.50 -10.78
CA LEU A 159 27.81 0.00 -9.43
C LEU A 159 27.04 -0.77 -8.34
N GLY A 160 26.29 -1.82 -8.71
CA GLY A 160 25.53 -2.69 -7.80
C GLY A 160 24.20 -2.12 -7.29
N MET A 161 23.76 -0.96 -7.79
CA MET A 161 22.50 -0.35 -7.39
C MET A 161 21.30 -0.97 -8.11
N THR A 162 20.16 -1.06 -7.43
CA THR A 162 18.87 -1.34 -8.04
C THR A 162 18.33 -0.07 -8.71
N VAL A 163 17.69 -0.19 -9.87
CA VAL A 163 17.12 0.95 -10.59
C VAL A 163 15.60 0.84 -10.61
N LEU A 164 14.91 1.82 -10.02
CA LEU A 164 13.48 2.02 -10.22
C LEU A 164 13.28 2.82 -11.51
N VAL A 165 12.71 2.18 -12.54
CA VAL A 165 12.45 2.82 -13.84
C VAL A 165 11.00 3.27 -13.89
N GLU A 166 10.77 4.57 -13.75
CA GLU A 166 9.44 5.19 -13.71
C GLU A 166 8.86 5.37 -15.11
N THR A 167 7.61 4.94 -15.28
CA THR A 167 6.87 4.98 -16.55
C THR A 167 5.45 5.56 -16.36
N HIS A 168 4.88 6.12 -17.46
CA HIS A 168 3.56 6.74 -17.47
C HIS A 168 2.68 6.26 -18.63
N THR A 169 3.22 5.57 -19.61
CA THR A 169 2.50 5.10 -20.81
C THR A 169 2.97 3.72 -21.22
N ARG A 170 2.19 3.04 -22.06
CA ARG A 170 2.56 1.74 -22.65
C ARG A 170 3.88 1.80 -23.44
N GLU A 171 4.07 2.88 -24.17
CA GLU A 171 5.30 3.11 -24.94
C GLU A 171 6.52 3.24 -24.03
N GLU A 172 6.36 3.91 -22.87
CA GLU A 172 7.42 4.03 -21.88
C GLU A 172 7.72 2.68 -21.20
N ILE A 173 6.70 1.87 -20.91
CA ILE A 173 6.88 0.50 -20.41
C ILE A 173 7.69 -0.35 -21.39
N GLU A 174 7.36 -0.29 -22.70
CA GLU A 174 8.10 -1.01 -23.74
C GLU A 174 9.55 -0.54 -23.85
N ARG A 175 9.81 0.77 -23.71
CA ARG A 175 11.17 1.33 -23.67
C ARG A 175 11.95 0.84 -22.45
N ALA A 176 11.35 0.86 -21.28
CA ALA A 176 11.94 0.33 -20.04
C ALA A 176 12.29 -1.16 -20.16
N ARG A 177 11.38 -1.97 -20.72
CA ARG A 177 11.62 -3.40 -20.97
C ARG A 177 12.77 -3.63 -21.94
N LYS A 178 12.81 -2.92 -23.07
CA LYS A 178 13.91 -3.01 -24.05
C LYS A 178 15.26 -2.61 -23.47
N ALA A 179 15.27 -1.65 -22.56
CA ALA A 179 16.48 -1.27 -21.82
C ALA A 179 16.96 -2.34 -20.84
N GLY A 180 16.08 -3.28 -20.43
CA GLY A 180 16.39 -4.36 -19.48
C GLY A 180 16.04 -4.05 -18.04
N ALA A 181 15.11 -3.13 -17.79
CA ALA A 181 14.63 -2.80 -16.45
C ALA A 181 14.08 -4.03 -15.72
N LYS A 182 14.45 -4.17 -14.44
CA LYS A 182 13.99 -5.25 -13.54
C LYS A 182 13.00 -4.78 -12.49
N VAL A 183 12.97 -3.49 -12.19
CA VAL A 183 11.99 -2.85 -11.33
C VAL A 183 11.36 -1.71 -12.13
N ILE A 184 10.07 -1.82 -12.40
CA ILE A 184 9.34 -0.84 -13.21
C ILE A 184 8.24 -0.22 -12.35
N GLY A 185 8.28 1.10 -12.24
CA GLY A 185 7.27 1.90 -11.58
C GLY A 185 6.23 2.42 -12.58
N ILE A 186 4.95 2.33 -12.24
CA ILE A 186 3.87 3.04 -12.95
C ILE A 186 3.46 4.21 -12.06
N ASN A 187 3.74 5.43 -12.52
CA ASN A 187 3.37 6.62 -11.80
C ASN A 187 1.97 7.10 -12.23
N ALA A 188 1.01 7.00 -11.30
CA ALA A 188 -0.35 7.48 -11.50
C ALA A 188 -0.44 9.01 -11.67
N ARG A 189 0.62 9.76 -11.33
CA ARG A 189 0.70 11.21 -11.52
C ARG A 189 1.22 11.56 -12.91
N ASN A 190 0.44 12.29 -13.66
CA ASN A 190 0.87 12.80 -14.96
C ASN A 190 1.84 13.99 -14.78
N LEU A 191 3.10 13.84 -15.25
CA LEU A 191 4.13 14.87 -15.08
C LEU A 191 3.92 16.14 -15.93
N LYS A 192 2.97 16.14 -16.87
CA LYS A 192 2.65 17.33 -17.68
C LYS A 192 1.65 18.27 -17.01
N ASN A 193 0.67 17.71 -16.26
CA ASN A 193 -0.42 18.48 -15.64
C ASN A 193 -0.58 18.23 -14.13
N LEU A 194 0.26 17.38 -13.54
CA LEU A 194 0.34 17.01 -12.13
C LEU A 194 -0.93 16.33 -11.55
N LYS A 195 -1.91 15.95 -12.39
CA LYS A 195 -3.10 15.23 -11.96
C LYS A 195 -2.77 13.78 -11.67
N VAL A 196 -3.39 13.24 -10.63
CA VAL A 196 -3.29 11.82 -10.26
C VAL A 196 -4.52 11.09 -10.79
N ASP A 197 -4.29 9.96 -11.46
CA ASP A 197 -5.31 9.03 -11.91
C ASP A 197 -4.96 7.63 -11.41
N VAL A 198 -5.59 7.22 -10.33
CA VAL A 198 -5.34 5.93 -9.68
C VAL A 198 -5.70 4.73 -10.57
N ASN A 199 -6.62 4.91 -11.56
CA ASN A 199 -6.98 3.84 -12.48
C ASN A 199 -5.88 3.54 -13.48
N LYS A 200 -4.95 4.48 -13.68
CA LYS A 200 -3.85 4.34 -14.64
C LYS A 200 -2.96 3.13 -14.35
N TYR A 201 -2.71 2.84 -13.07
CA TYR A 201 -1.96 1.63 -12.70
C TYR A 201 -2.69 0.38 -13.20
N ASN A 202 -3.98 0.25 -12.94
CA ASN A 202 -4.79 -0.90 -13.34
C ASN A 202 -4.81 -1.10 -14.87
N GLU A 203 -4.84 0.01 -15.63
CA GLU A 203 -4.83 -0.02 -17.10
C GLU A 203 -3.49 -0.48 -17.69
N LEU A 204 -2.38 -0.14 -17.02
CA LEU A 204 -1.02 -0.39 -17.51
C LEU A 204 -0.36 -1.62 -16.88
N ALA A 205 -0.79 -2.06 -15.71
CA ALA A 205 -0.17 -3.17 -14.99
C ALA A 205 -0.20 -4.49 -15.77
N ALA A 206 -1.23 -4.71 -16.60
CA ALA A 206 -1.35 -5.88 -17.45
C ALA A 206 -0.27 -5.95 -18.56
N ASP A 207 0.34 -4.82 -18.91
CA ASP A 207 1.41 -4.75 -19.91
C ASP A 207 2.80 -5.08 -19.32
N LEU A 208 2.91 -5.14 -17.99
CA LEU A 208 4.14 -5.49 -17.31
C LEU A 208 4.33 -7.02 -17.27
N PRO A 209 5.49 -7.54 -17.65
CA PRO A 209 5.78 -8.97 -17.59
C PRO A 209 5.91 -9.45 -16.13
N ASP A 210 5.80 -10.77 -15.93
CA ASP A 210 5.87 -11.39 -14.59
C ASP A 210 7.30 -11.46 -14.02
N ASP A 211 8.32 -11.25 -14.86
CA ASP A 211 9.72 -11.31 -14.45
C ASP A 211 10.29 -9.97 -13.97
N VAL A 212 9.47 -8.92 -13.90
CA VAL A 212 9.82 -7.62 -13.33
C VAL A 212 9.09 -7.37 -12.01
N ILE A 213 9.69 -6.55 -11.15
CA ILE A 213 9.05 -6.06 -9.93
C ILE A 213 8.18 -4.84 -10.31
N LYS A 214 6.90 -4.90 -9.99
CA LYS A 214 5.88 -3.91 -10.36
C LYS A 214 5.66 -2.96 -9.19
N VAL A 215 6.01 -1.69 -9.35
CA VAL A 215 5.85 -0.67 -8.30
C VAL A 215 4.73 0.29 -8.68
N ALA A 216 3.73 0.46 -7.81
CA ALA A 216 2.72 1.50 -7.98
C ALA A 216 3.19 2.79 -7.29
N GLU A 217 3.23 3.90 -8.06
CA GLU A 217 3.68 5.20 -7.57
C GLU A 217 2.57 6.25 -7.63
N SER A 218 2.50 7.08 -6.62
CA SER A 218 1.49 8.13 -6.43
C SER A 218 0.06 7.60 -6.17
N GLY A 219 -0.79 8.46 -5.61
CA GLY A 219 -2.20 8.15 -5.38
C GLY A 219 -2.48 7.25 -4.18
N VAL A 220 -1.49 6.97 -3.33
CA VAL A 220 -1.68 6.24 -2.08
C VAL A 220 -1.84 7.23 -0.93
N PHE A 221 -3.02 7.28 -0.36
CA PHE A 221 -3.35 8.12 0.80
C PHE A 221 -3.61 7.28 2.06
N GLY A 222 -3.89 5.99 1.90
CA GLY A 222 -4.19 5.07 3.00
C GLY A 222 -4.21 3.61 2.57
N ALA A 223 -4.81 2.78 3.42
CA ALA A 223 -4.87 1.33 3.25
C ALA A 223 -5.65 0.89 1.99
N VAL A 224 -6.71 1.63 1.64
CA VAL A 224 -7.60 1.28 0.52
C VAL A 224 -6.86 1.26 -0.80
N GLU A 225 -6.07 2.30 -1.08
CA GLU A 225 -5.31 2.38 -2.33
C GLU A 225 -4.21 1.31 -2.38
N VAL A 226 -3.60 0.96 -1.23
CA VAL A 226 -2.65 -0.16 -1.16
C VAL A 226 -3.33 -1.48 -1.51
N GLU A 227 -4.54 -1.73 -0.98
CA GLU A 227 -5.33 -2.90 -1.31
C GLU A 227 -5.69 -2.95 -2.79
N ASP A 228 -6.09 -1.82 -3.38
CA ASP A 228 -6.46 -1.74 -4.79
C ASP A 228 -5.26 -2.01 -5.70
N TYR A 229 -4.09 -1.43 -5.41
CA TYR A 229 -2.86 -1.71 -6.15
C TYR A 229 -2.40 -3.17 -5.97
N ALA A 230 -2.59 -3.74 -4.76
CA ALA A 230 -2.34 -5.15 -4.50
C ALA A 230 -3.15 -6.06 -5.41
N ARG A 231 -4.47 -5.83 -5.47
CA ARG A 231 -5.41 -6.59 -6.33
C ARG A 231 -5.09 -6.43 -7.82
N ALA A 232 -4.53 -5.28 -8.20
CA ALA A 232 -4.06 -5.03 -9.56
C ALA A 232 -2.69 -5.63 -9.87
N GLY A 233 -2.11 -6.39 -8.94
CA GLY A 233 -0.85 -7.12 -9.15
C GLY A 233 0.42 -6.31 -8.89
N ALA A 234 0.36 -5.24 -8.10
CA ALA A 234 1.56 -4.55 -7.64
C ALA A 234 2.39 -5.45 -6.70
N ASP A 235 3.70 -5.47 -6.90
CA ASP A 235 4.65 -6.11 -5.98
C ASP A 235 5.03 -5.17 -4.83
N ALA A 236 5.06 -3.85 -5.08
CA ALA A 236 5.38 -2.82 -4.09
C ALA A 236 4.62 -1.52 -4.36
N VAL A 237 4.52 -0.65 -3.35
CA VAL A 237 3.97 0.71 -3.48
C VAL A 237 4.96 1.76 -3.00
N LEU A 238 5.03 2.92 -3.68
CA LEU A 238 5.77 4.10 -3.23
C LEU A 238 4.80 5.14 -2.71
N VAL A 239 4.96 5.51 -1.43
CA VAL A 239 4.01 6.35 -0.70
C VAL A 239 4.73 7.56 -0.10
N GLY A 240 4.33 8.75 -0.52
CA GLY A 240 4.86 10.01 0.01
C GLY A 240 3.84 10.72 0.89
N GLU A 241 2.81 11.29 0.28
CA GLU A 241 1.86 12.17 0.98
C GLU A 241 1.14 11.47 2.12
N GLY A 242 0.64 10.26 1.91
CA GLY A 242 -0.12 9.52 2.92
C GLY A 242 0.68 9.16 4.19
N VAL A 243 2.02 9.13 4.12
CA VAL A 243 2.87 8.90 5.30
C VAL A 243 3.49 10.18 5.84
N ALA A 244 3.81 11.16 4.99
CA ALA A 244 4.46 12.41 5.40
C ALA A 244 3.54 13.35 6.18
N THR A 245 2.22 13.28 5.97
CA THR A 245 1.22 14.14 6.63
C THR A 245 0.52 13.46 7.81
N ALA A 246 0.91 12.24 8.16
CA ALA A 246 0.30 11.50 9.26
C ALA A 246 0.77 12.00 10.63
N ASP A 247 -0.13 12.05 11.63
CA ASP A 247 0.21 12.42 13.01
C ASP A 247 1.15 11.40 13.69
N ASN A 248 1.13 10.15 13.23
CA ASN A 248 2.00 9.07 13.69
C ASN A 248 2.51 8.29 12.48
N HIS A 249 3.74 8.58 12.10
CA HIS A 249 4.37 8.06 10.89
C HIS A 249 4.61 6.54 10.94
N GLU A 250 5.06 6.02 12.09
CA GLU A 250 5.29 4.59 12.31
C GLU A 250 3.98 3.80 12.13
N LEU A 251 2.90 4.24 12.76
CA LEU A 251 1.58 3.61 12.64
C LEU A 251 1.01 3.73 11.24
N ALA A 252 1.25 4.85 10.53
CA ALA A 252 0.80 5.03 9.16
C ALA A 252 1.42 3.97 8.23
N VAL A 253 2.75 3.78 8.30
CA VAL A 253 3.45 2.77 7.51
C VAL A 253 2.99 1.36 7.89
N GLU A 254 2.87 1.06 9.19
CA GLU A 254 2.40 -0.25 9.68
C GLU A 254 1.03 -0.62 9.10
N ARG A 255 0.11 0.34 9.01
CA ARG A 255 -1.23 0.15 8.42
C ARG A 255 -1.16 -0.20 6.93
N LEU A 256 -0.31 0.48 6.17
CA LEU A 256 -0.13 0.20 4.74
C LEU A 256 0.45 -1.20 4.52
N VAL A 257 1.46 -1.59 5.29
CA VAL A 257 2.06 -2.93 5.23
C VAL A 257 1.04 -4.01 5.57
N LYS A 258 0.22 -3.81 6.63
CA LYS A 258 -0.85 -4.74 7.01
C LYS A 258 -1.93 -4.87 5.94
N ALA A 259 -2.32 -3.76 5.30
CA ALA A 259 -3.31 -3.77 4.23
C ALA A 259 -2.85 -4.65 3.05
N GLY A 260 -1.63 -4.49 2.60
CA GLY A 260 -1.07 -5.33 1.54
C GLY A 260 -0.95 -6.81 1.91
N ALA A 261 -0.57 -7.12 3.16
CA ALA A 261 -0.51 -8.49 3.66
C ALA A 261 -1.89 -9.16 3.69
N GLN A 262 -2.93 -8.42 4.07
CA GLN A 262 -4.30 -8.92 4.10
C GLN A 262 -4.82 -9.30 2.71
N VAL A 263 -4.52 -8.52 1.68
CA VAL A 263 -4.93 -8.84 0.30
C VAL A 263 -4.27 -10.14 -0.17
N LYS A 264 -2.95 -10.27 -0.03
CA LYS A 264 -2.24 -11.49 -0.42
C LYS A 264 -2.72 -12.73 0.36
N ALA A 265 -3.01 -12.59 1.65
CA ALA A 265 -3.60 -13.66 2.45
C ALA A 265 -4.99 -14.04 1.93
N SER A 266 -5.82 -13.05 1.53
CA SER A 266 -7.17 -13.31 1.03
C SER A 266 -7.19 -14.02 -0.32
N GLU A 267 -6.23 -13.75 -1.20
CA GLU A 267 -6.10 -14.41 -2.51
C GLU A 267 -5.77 -15.90 -2.39
N THR A 268 -5.04 -16.29 -1.34
CA THR A 268 -4.65 -17.69 -1.08
C THR A 268 -5.64 -18.44 -0.21
N THR A 269 -6.60 -17.74 0.41
CA THR A 269 -7.56 -18.32 1.36
C THR A 269 -8.84 -18.74 0.64
N PRO A 270 -9.33 -19.99 0.82
CA PRO A 270 -10.63 -20.41 0.30
C PRO A 270 -11.77 -19.51 0.80
N LEU A 271 -12.82 -19.33 -0.02
CA LEU A 271 -14.00 -18.53 0.35
C LEU A 271 -14.67 -18.95 1.66
N SER A 272 -14.49 -20.20 2.06
CA SER A 272 -14.99 -20.75 3.32
C SER A 272 -14.17 -20.31 4.54
N GLU A 273 -12.97 -19.79 4.35
CA GLU A 273 -12.08 -19.35 5.42
C GLU A 273 -12.07 -17.83 5.52
N HIS A 274 -12.39 -17.35 6.69
CA HIS A 274 -12.42 -15.93 7.03
C HIS A 274 -11.09 -15.51 7.69
N GLN A 275 -10.42 -14.53 7.12
CA GLN A 275 -9.23 -13.92 7.73
C GLN A 275 -9.40 -12.40 7.78
N GLY A 276 -9.54 -11.87 9.00
CA GLY A 276 -9.78 -10.46 9.21
C GLY A 276 -11.03 -9.97 8.47
N PRO A 277 -10.98 -8.86 7.73
CA PRO A 277 -12.12 -8.31 7.00
C PRO A 277 -12.38 -8.99 5.65
N TYR A 278 -11.63 -10.07 5.30
CA TYR A 278 -11.71 -10.71 4.00
C TYR A 278 -12.31 -12.11 4.05
N TRP A 279 -12.97 -12.50 2.96
CA TRP A 279 -13.53 -13.81 2.66
C TRP A 279 -12.98 -14.25 1.30
N GLY A 280 -11.79 -14.84 1.27
CA GLY A 280 -11.03 -15.06 0.05
C GLY A 280 -10.70 -13.71 -0.62
N GLN A 281 -11.09 -13.55 -1.88
CA GLN A 281 -10.92 -12.31 -2.64
C GLN A 281 -11.98 -11.22 -2.35
N PHE A 282 -12.95 -11.47 -1.49
CA PHE A 282 -14.05 -10.54 -1.17
C PHE A 282 -13.89 -9.95 0.22
N GLY A 283 -14.47 -8.77 0.43
CA GLY A 283 -14.47 -8.09 1.72
C GLY A 283 -13.59 -6.85 1.72
N GLY A 284 -13.18 -6.41 2.92
CA GLY A 284 -12.40 -5.20 3.17
C GLY A 284 -13.05 -4.30 4.21
N ARG A 285 -12.40 -3.19 4.54
CA ARG A 285 -12.87 -2.19 5.50
C ARG A 285 -13.10 -0.84 4.81
N TYR A 286 -14.30 -0.61 4.32
CA TYR A 286 -14.69 0.62 3.62
C TYR A 286 -15.32 1.62 4.60
N VAL A 287 -14.52 2.10 5.56
CA VAL A 287 -14.94 3.01 6.63
C VAL A 287 -14.01 4.21 6.74
N PRO A 288 -14.48 5.36 7.29
CA PRO A 288 -13.60 6.49 7.62
C PRO A 288 -12.45 6.06 8.52
N GLU A 289 -11.27 6.65 8.33
CA GLU A 289 -10.04 6.30 9.04
C GLU A 289 -10.20 6.36 10.58
N ALA A 290 -10.97 7.31 11.08
CA ALA A 290 -11.27 7.45 12.51
C ALA A 290 -11.91 6.19 13.14
N LEU A 291 -12.49 5.29 12.36
CA LEU A 291 -13.12 4.06 12.84
C LEU A 291 -12.19 2.84 12.79
N ILE A 292 -11.05 2.90 12.12
CA ILE A 292 -10.16 1.73 11.91
C ILE A 292 -9.67 1.17 13.24
N THR A 293 -9.20 2.01 14.16
CA THR A 293 -8.74 1.56 15.48
C THR A 293 -9.84 0.84 16.27
N ALA A 294 -11.08 1.32 16.19
CA ALA A 294 -12.22 0.69 16.85
C ALA A 294 -12.56 -0.67 16.22
N LEU A 295 -12.41 -0.79 14.89
CA LEU A 295 -12.61 -2.07 14.18
C LEU A 295 -11.51 -3.08 14.47
N ASP A 296 -10.24 -2.64 14.60
CA ASP A 296 -9.13 -3.50 15.02
C ASP A 296 -9.36 -4.07 16.43
N GLU A 297 -9.83 -3.22 17.35
CA GLU A 297 -10.22 -3.66 18.69
C GLU A 297 -11.35 -4.69 18.63
N LEU A 298 -12.39 -4.44 17.84
CA LEU A 298 -13.52 -5.34 17.66
C LEU A 298 -13.08 -6.68 17.08
N GLU A 299 -12.25 -6.69 16.04
CA GLU A 299 -11.76 -7.91 15.41
C GLU A 299 -10.94 -8.77 16.37
N ARG A 300 -10.05 -8.15 17.12
CA ARG A 300 -9.26 -8.84 18.16
C ARG A 300 -10.17 -9.48 19.22
N VAL A 301 -11.15 -8.74 19.73
CA VAL A 301 -12.09 -9.24 20.73
C VAL A 301 -12.99 -10.32 20.14
N TYR A 302 -13.44 -10.19 18.91
CA TYR A 302 -14.24 -11.20 18.21
C TYR A 302 -13.45 -12.51 18.04
N THR A 303 -12.20 -12.43 17.60
CA THR A 303 -11.33 -13.61 17.44
C THR A 303 -11.14 -14.36 18.77
N GLN A 304 -10.90 -13.62 19.86
CA GLN A 304 -10.82 -14.20 21.20
C GLN A 304 -12.14 -14.82 21.66
N ALA A 305 -13.25 -14.10 21.45
CA ALA A 305 -14.58 -14.59 21.82
C ALA A 305 -14.99 -15.85 21.04
N LYS A 306 -14.63 -15.92 19.76
CA LYS A 306 -14.88 -17.09 18.89
C LYS A 306 -14.18 -18.35 19.40
N ALA A 307 -13.02 -18.21 20.03
CA ALA A 307 -12.26 -19.33 20.61
C ALA A 307 -12.64 -19.66 22.07
N ASP A 308 -13.46 -18.84 22.72
CA ASP A 308 -13.79 -18.97 24.16
C ASP A 308 -15.06 -19.80 24.39
N PRO A 309 -14.98 -20.99 25.03
CA PRO A 309 -16.14 -21.82 25.34
C PRO A 309 -17.17 -21.14 26.25
N GLU A 310 -16.75 -20.27 27.17
CA GLU A 310 -17.71 -19.60 28.08
C GLU A 310 -18.51 -18.53 27.32
N PHE A 311 -17.90 -17.85 26.31
CA PHE A 311 -18.65 -16.97 25.42
C PHE A 311 -19.74 -17.75 24.66
N HIS A 312 -19.40 -18.89 24.09
CA HIS A 312 -20.35 -19.73 23.37
C HIS A 312 -21.48 -20.20 24.30
N LYS A 313 -21.17 -20.59 25.52
CA LYS A 313 -22.15 -21.03 26.51
C LYS A 313 -23.11 -19.90 26.92
N GLU A 314 -22.58 -18.68 27.19
CA GLU A 314 -23.40 -17.51 27.49
C GLU A 314 -24.30 -17.16 26.29
N PHE A 315 -23.74 -17.11 25.08
CA PHE A 315 -24.48 -16.84 23.86
C PHE A 315 -25.61 -17.88 23.61
N MET A 316 -25.31 -19.16 23.70
CA MET A 316 -26.28 -20.22 23.50
C MET A 316 -27.36 -20.20 24.56
N THR A 317 -27.02 -19.88 25.80
CA THR A 317 -28.02 -19.75 26.91
C THR A 317 -29.00 -18.62 26.60
N LEU A 318 -28.51 -17.46 26.10
CA LEU A 318 -29.39 -16.36 25.71
C LEU A 318 -30.22 -16.70 24.48
N GLN A 319 -29.66 -17.40 23.50
CA GLN A 319 -30.40 -17.86 22.33
C GLN A 319 -31.59 -18.77 22.74
N GLN A 320 -31.36 -19.68 23.65
CA GLN A 320 -32.41 -20.63 24.10
C GLN A 320 -33.44 -19.98 25.02
N ARG A 321 -32.97 -19.25 26.05
CA ARG A 321 -33.85 -18.79 27.15
C ARG A 321 -34.46 -17.41 26.91
N TYR A 322 -33.80 -16.57 26.15
CA TYR A 322 -34.25 -15.20 25.89
C TYR A 322 -34.84 -15.04 24.49
N VAL A 323 -34.17 -15.57 23.45
CA VAL A 323 -34.66 -15.47 22.06
C VAL A 323 -35.76 -16.48 21.76
N GLY A 324 -35.68 -17.69 22.29
CA GLY A 324 -36.61 -18.78 21.99
C GLY A 324 -36.13 -19.70 20.85
N ARG A 325 -34.81 -19.80 20.65
CA ARG A 325 -34.24 -20.68 19.61
C ARG A 325 -34.03 -22.12 20.16
N PRO A 326 -34.09 -23.13 19.27
CA PRO A 326 -34.33 -23.04 17.82
C PRO A 326 -35.80 -22.67 17.51
N SER A 327 -35.96 -21.67 16.59
CA SER A 327 -37.31 -21.28 16.14
C SER A 327 -37.99 -22.43 15.38
N PRO A 328 -39.32 -22.58 15.48
CA PRO A 328 -40.07 -23.68 14.87
C PRO A 328 -39.93 -23.67 13.33
N LEU A 329 -40.00 -24.91 12.78
CA LEU A 329 -40.18 -25.12 11.35
C LEU A 329 -41.62 -25.61 11.13
N THR A 330 -42.45 -24.74 10.55
CA THR A 330 -43.89 -24.98 10.38
C THR A 330 -44.20 -25.31 8.92
N GLU A 331 -44.84 -26.44 8.65
CA GLU A 331 -45.31 -26.75 7.29
C GLU A 331 -46.48 -25.85 6.92
N ALA A 332 -46.45 -25.36 5.66
CA ALA A 332 -47.45 -24.49 5.05
C ALA A 332 -48.26 -25.29 3.99
N PRO A 333 -49.16 -26.20 4.36
CA PRO A 333 -49.81 -27.12 3.41
C PRO A 333 -50.67 -26.40 2.39
N ARG A 334 -51.35 -25.30 2.76
CA ARG A 334 -52.13 -24.48 1.83
C ARG A 334 -51.28 -23.83 0.79
N PHE A 335 -50.07 -23.37 1.14
CA PHE A 335 -49.14 -22.76 0.20
C PHE A 335 -48.52 -23.84 -0.68
N SER A 336 -48.20 -25.01 -0.18
CA SER A 336 -47.75 -26.16 -0.98
C SER A 336 -48.81 -26.58 -2.03
N ALA A 337 -50.08 -26.64 -1.60
CA ALA A 337 -51.17 -26.94 -2.54
C ALA A 337 -51.36 -25.89 -3.65
N LEU A 338 -51.24 -24.60 -3.30
CA LEU A 338 -51.33 -23.52 -4.26
C LEU A 338 -50.16 -23.56 -5.29
N VAL A 339 -48.95 -23.90 -4.86
CA VAL A 339 -47.79 -24.07 -5.77
C VAL A 339 -48.05 -25.23 -6.73
N LYS A 340 -48.56 -26.38 -6.22
CA LYS A 340 -48.88 -27.54 -7.01
C LYS A 340 -49.95 -27.20 -8.08
N GLU A 341 -51.00 -26.49 -7.69
CA GLU A 341 -52.05 -26.04 -8.59
C GLU A 341 -51.54 -25.15 -9.72
N LYS A 342 -50.68 -24.17 -9.37
CA LYS A 342 -50.19 -23.16 -10.32
C LYS A 342 -49.04 -23.63 -11.21
N THR A 343 -48.21 -24.54 -10.75
CA THR A 343 -46.96 -24.91 -11.43
C THR A 343 -46.85 -26.38 -11.82
N GLY A 344 -47.74 -27.23 -11.29
CA GLY A 344 -47.66 -28.68 -11.43
C GLY A 344 -46.59 -29.35 -10.53
N LEU A 345 -45.80 -28.57 -9.80
CA LEU A 345 -44.70 -29.08 -8.92
C LEU A 345 -45.21 -29.56 -7.57
N ASP A 346 -44.89 -30.78 -7.20
CA ASP A 346 -45.25 -31.35 -5.92
C ASP A 346 -44.17 -30.99 -4.88
N ALA A 347 -44.19 -29.74 -4.40
CA ALA A 347 -43.25 -29.18 -3.47
C ALA A 347 -43.87 -28.99 -2.09
N ARG A 348 -43.15 -29.41 -1.03
CA ARG A 348 -43.53 -29.13 0.37
C ARG A 348 -42.82 -27.85 0.82
N ILE A 349 -43.59 -26.88 1.32
CA ILE A 349 -43.09 -25.57 1.76
C ILE A 349 -43.16 -25.51 3.27
N PHE A 350 -42.03 -25.18 3.87
CA PHE A 350 -41.88 -24.97 5.30
C PHE A 350 -41.45 -23.55 5.61
N LEU A 351 -42.03 -22.96 6.64
CA LEU A 351 -41.68 -21.65 7.16
C LEU A 351 -40.77 -21.76 8.36
N LYS A 352 -39.57 -21.24 8.28
CA LYS A 352 -38.70 -21.05 9.43
C LYS A 352 -39.20 -19.84 10.21
N ARG A 353 -39.82 -20.05 11.36
CA ARG A 353 -40.61 -19.07 12.09
C ARG A 353 -39.75 -18.13 12.97
N GLU A 354 -38.95 -17.29 12.32
CA GLU A 354 -38.14 -16.27 13.00
C GLU A 354 -38.99 -15.10 13.56
N ASP A 355 -40.23 -14.99 13.14
CA ASP A 355 -41.25 -14.09 13.66
C ASP A 355 -41.68 -14.45 15.10
N LEU A 356 -41.42 -15.69 15.55
CA LEU A 356 -41.70 -16.15 16.91
C LEU A 356 -40.53 -15.92 17.89
N ASN A 357 -39.41 -15.37 17.43
CA ASN A 357 -38.35 -14.95 18.32
C ASN A 357 -38.79 -13.78 19.19
N HIS A 358 -38.12 -13.56 20.34
CA HIS A 358 -38.49 -12.56 21.34
C HIS A 358 -38.82 -11.17 20.80
N THR A 359 -38.14 -10.65 19.78
CA THR A 359 -38.41 -9.35 19.20
C THR A 359 -39.30 -9.42 17.94
N GLY A 360 -39.88 -10.54 17.63
CA GLY A 360 -40.69 -10.76 16.43
C GLY A 360 -39.87 -10.79 15.11
N ALA A 361 -38.55 -10.88 15.18
CA ALA A 361 -37.68 -10.89 14.00
C ALA A 361 -36.35 -11.60 14.26
N HIS A 362 -35.69 -12.04 13.17
CA HIS A 362 -34.39 -12.71 13.22
C HIS A 362 -33.23 -11.81 13.73
N LYS A 363 -33.36 -10.48 13.68
CA LYS A 363 -32.30 -9.52 14.05
C LYS A 363 -31.80 -9.67 15.50
N ILE A 364 -32.62 -10.18 16.42
CA ILE A 364 -32.21 -10.43 17.80
C ILE A 364 -31.00 -11.38 17.90
N ASN A 365 -30.87 -12.31 16.98
CA ASN A 365 -29.77 -13.28 16.97
C ASN A 365 -28.41 -12.57 16.82
N ASN A 366 -28.34 -11.62 15.88
CA ASN A 366 -27.16 -10.82 15.63
C ASN A 366 -26.92 -9.79 16.75
N ALA A 367 -27.99 -9.11 17.19
CA ALA A 367 -27.91 -8.09 18.23
C ALA A 367 -27.34 -8.62 19.54
N LEU A 368 -27.70 -9.85 19.95
CA LEU A 368 -27.14 -10.48 21.16
C LEU A 368 -25.64 -10.79 21.04
N GLY A 369 -25.20 -11.31 19.88
CA GLY A 369 -23.77 -11.53 19.64
C GLY A 369 -22.97 -10.22 19.73
N GLN A 370 -23.47 -9.17 19.10
CA GLN A 370 -22.86 -7.84 19.15
C GLN A 370 -22.86 -7.27 20.59
N ALA A 371 -23.96 -7.41 21.34
CA ALA A 371 -24.04 -6.93 22.72
C ALA A 371 -23.03 -7.63 23.64
N LEU A 372 -22.81 -8.93 23.48
CA LEU A 372 -21.78 -9.67 24.22
C LEU A 372 -20.36 -9.22 23.86
N LEU A 373 -20.10 -8.90 22.61
CA LEU A 373 -18.82 -8.33 22.19
C LEU A 373 -18.60 -6.94 22.79
N VAL A 374 -19.61 -6.06 22.72
CA VAL A 374 -19.58 -4.72 23.34
C VAL A 374 -19.26 -4.81 24.84
N LYS A 375 -19.90 -5.74 25.56
CA LYS A 375 -19.65 -6.01 26.98
C LYS A 375 -18.18 -6.43 27.21
N ARG A 376 -17.63 -7.30 26.38
CA ARG A 376 -16.23 -7.74 26.45
C ARG A 376 -15.23 -6.61 26.12
N MET A 377 -15.59 -5.70 25.23
CA MET A 377 -14.81 -4.51 24.91
C MET A 377 -14.86 -3.44 26.02
N GLY A 378 -15.66 -3.64 27.07
CA GLY A 378 -15.85 -2.65 28.13
C GLY A 378 -16.52 -1.35 27.68
N LYS A 379 -17.23 -1.35 26.55
CA LYS A 379 -17.93 -0.17 26.04
C LYS A 379 -19.24 0.04 26.82
N THR A 380 -19.52 1.26 27.20
CA THR A 380 -20.70 1.66 27.99
C THR A 380 -21.82 2.29 27.15
N ARG A 381 -21.53 2.60 25.88
CA ARG A 381 -22.49 3.19 24.94
C ARG A 381 -22.46 2.43 23.61
N VAL A 382 -23.64 2.24 23.04
CA VAL A 382 -23.85 1.62 21.73
C VAL A 382 -24.77 2.50 20.92
N ILE A 383 -24.48 2.67 19.65
CA ILE A 383 -25.33 3.36 18.68
C ILE A 383 -25.86 2.28 17.74
N ALA A 384 -27.16 2.27 17.52
CA ALA A 384 -27.82 1.43 16.54
C ALA A 384 -28.34 2.32 15.39
N GLU A 385 -28.21 1.81 14.17
CA GLU A 385 -28.90 2.36 13.01
C GLU A 385 -30.36 1.91 13.04
N THR A 386 -31.26 2.83 12.77
CA THR A 386 -32.72 2.57 12.74
C THR A 386 -33.32 2.91 11.39
#